data_7202220e25cc829b8528f2d334d9a067
#
_entry.id   7202220e25cc829b8528f2d334d9a067
#
_cell.length_a   1.000
_cell.length_b   1.000
_cell.length_c   1.000
_cell.angle_alpha   90.00
_cell.angle_beta   90.00
_cell.angle_gamma   90.00
#
_symmetry.space_group_name_H-M   'P 1'
#
loop_
_entity.id
_entity.type
_entity.pdbx_description
1 polymer ?
#
loop_
_entity_poly.entity_id
_entity_poly.type
_entity_poly.pdbx_seq_one_letter_code
_entity_poly.pdbx_strand_id
1 'polypeptide(L)'
;FRPVSRPGLLQRSDSEILLLYNAEMHGLTNYYCLAQGYKKALGALIGLAQLSLFATLAHKHHSTIGKIASKMRLPNQQGYGILAIVNGKPKFYKLFRLKDHVLPKVHSGNIDNPSASPWLTLNHTELVQRLNANCCEYCGKVGGYMEIHHIRAMKDVRGKKSLWQEMMSAMNRKTLVLCFDCHRELHSRGLPDWRAKVRKHP
;
A
#
# COMPACT_ATOMS: atom_id res chain seq x y z
N PHE A 1 15.45 -16.44 -13.95
CA PHE A 1 14.79 -15.86 -12.77
C PHE A 1 13.32 -15.59 -13.10
N ARG A 2 12.40 -16.04 -12.26
CA ARG A 2 10.95 -15.74 -12.38
C ARG A 2 10.55 -14.75 -11.29
N PRO A 3 9.77 -13.72 -11.61
CA PRO A 3 9.25 -12.82 -10.59
C PRO A 3 8.26 -13.57 -9.70
N VAL A 4 8.45 -13.49 -8.39
CA VAL A 4 7.60 -14.14 -7.39
C VAL A 4 6.78 -13.09 -6.68
N SER A 5 5.51 -13.39 -6.39
CA SER A 5 4.69 -12.55 -5.52
C SER A 5 5.19 -12.63 -4.08
N ARG A 6 4.98 -11.55 -3.32
CA ARG A 6 5.35 -11.45 -1.90
C ARG A 6 4.12 -11.56 -1.00
N PRO A 7 3.75 -12.78 -0.56
CA PRO A 7 2.50 -13.02 0.18
C PRO A 7 2.37 -12.18 1.46
N GLY A 8 3.47 -11.93 2.16
CA GLY A 8 3.49 -11.10 3.37
C GLY A 8 3.04 -9.65 3.18
N LEU A 9 2.93 -9.17 1.93
CA LEU A 9 2.48 -7.82 1.62
C LEU A 9 0.99 -7.74 1.27
N LEU A 10 0.29 -8.86 1.12
CA LEU A 10 -1.08 -8.89 0.60
C LEU A 10 -2.09 -8.16 1.48
N GLN A 11 -1.79 -7.99 2.76
CA GLN A 11 -2.65 -7.30 3.73
C GLN A 11 -2.49 -5.77 3.69
N ARG A 12 -1.43 -5.26 3.06
CA ARG A 12 -1.16 -3.82 2.94
C ARG A 12 -2.02 -3.19 1.84
N SER A 13 -2.17 -1.86 1.87
CA SER A 13 -2.78 -1.12 0.76
C SER A 13 -1.92 -1.21 -0.50
N ASP A 14 -2.51 -1.00 -1.68
CA ASP A 14 -1.76 -1.05 -2.94
C ASP A 14 -0.67 0.03 -3.00
N SER A 15 -0.97 1.20 -2.45
CA SER A 15 -0.01 2.31 -2.34
C SER A 15 1.15 1.97 -1.40
N GLU A 16 0.89 1.32 -0.26
CA GLU A 16 1.94 0.84 0.65
C GLU A 16 2.85 -0.20 -0.02
N ILE A 17 2.25 -1.15 -0.73
CA ILE A 17 3.01 -2.16 -1.48
C ILE A 17 3.93 -1.46 -2.49
N LEU A 18 3.40 -0.53 -3.29
CA LEU A 18 4.19 0.22 -4.26
C LEU A 18 5.31 1.03 -3.61
N LEU A 19 5.03 1.72 -2.51
CA LEU A 19 6.02 2.52 -1.78
C LEU A 19 7.15 1.66 -1.22
N LEU A 20 6.85 0.45 -0.73
CA LEU A 20 7.87 -0.47 -0.24
C LEU A 20 8.81 -0.91 -1.36
N TYR A 21 8.27 -1.31 -2.51
CA TYR A 21 9.09 -1.62 -3.68
C TYR A 21 9.90 -0.43 -4.17
N ASN A 22 9.32 0.79 -4.14
CA ASN A 22 10.05 2.01 -4.46
C ASN A 22 11.22 2.24 -3.51
N ALA A 23 11.01 2.08 -2.21
CA ALA A 23 12.07 2.25 -1.21
C ALA A 23 13.23 1.27 -1.42
N GLU A 24 12.91 0.00 -1.71
CA GLU A 24 13.93 -1.02 -2.00
C GLU A 24 14.69 -0.70 -3.29
N MET A 25 14.00 -0.33 -4.37
CA MET A 25 14.63 0.03 -5.64
C MET A 25 15.49 1.29 -5.54
N HIS A 26 15.02 2.31 -4.79
CA HIS A 26 15.80 3.52 -4.51
C HIS A 26 17.03 3.21 -3.67
N GLY A 27 16.88 2.44 -2.58
CA GLY A 27 17.98 2.06 -1.71
C GLY A 27 19.09 1.32 -2.47
N LEU A 28 18.70 0.33 -3.28
CA LEU A 28 19.62 -0.42 -4.11
C LEU A 28 20.32 0.48 -5.14
N THR A 29 19.56 1.36 -5.80
CA THR A 29 20.11 2.26 -6.81
C THR A 29 21.06 3.29 -6.18
N ASN A 30 20.70 3.87 -5.03
CA ASN A 30 21.56 4.81 -4.31
C ASN A 30 22.84 4.16 -3.80
N TYR A 31 22.78 2.91 -3.35
CA TYR A 31 23.96 2.18 -2.88
C TYR A 31 24.99 1.97 -4.02
N TYR A 32 24.51 1.61 -5.20
CA TYR A 32 25.39 1.32 -6.35
C TYR A 32 25.60 2.50 -7.31
N CYS A 33 25.04 3.67 -7.04
CA CYS A 33 25.02 4.79 -8.01
C CYS A 33 26.40 5.32 -8.39
N LEU A 34 27.42 5.11 -7.55
CA LEU A 34 28.81 5.50 -7.81
C LEU A 34 29.59 4.45 -8.63
N ALA A 35 29.05 3.23 -8.80
CA ALA A 35 29.70 2.20 -9.60
C ALA A 35 29.58 2.53 -11.11
N GLN A 36 30.68 2.31 -11.84
CA GLN A 36 30.68 2.51 -13.28
C GLN A 36 29.61 1.61 -13.97
N GLY A 37 28.76 2.19 -14.78
CA GLY A 37 27.73 1.46 -15.52
C GLY A 37 26.59 0.91 -14.66
N TYR A 38 26.39 1.38 -13.43
CA TYR A 38 25.38 0.89 -12.49
C TYR A 38 23.96 0.77 -13.10
N LYS A 39 23.55 1.68 -13.98
CA LYS A 39 22.23 1.63 -14.62
C LYS A 39 22.07 0.37 -15.50
N LYS A 40 23.12 -0.04 -16.19
CA LYS A 40 23.13 -1.29 -16.99
C LYS A 40 23.06 -2.51 -16.08
N ALA A 41 23.90 -2.54 -15.03
CA ALA A 41 23.95 -3.65 -14.08
C ALA A 41 22.61 -3.82 -13.31
N LEU A 42 22.01 -2.74 -12.84
CA LEU A 42 20.77 -2.78 -12.08
C LEU A 42 19.50 -2.90 -12.94
N GLY A 43 19.59 -2.68 -14.25
CA GLY A 43 18.41 -2.67 -15.13
C GLY A 43 17.57 -3.93 -15.05
N ALA A 44 18.22 -5.11 -15.12
CA ALA A 44 17.56 -6.40 -15.01
C ALA A 44 16.93 -6.61 -13.61
N LEU A 45 17.64 -6.23 -12.56
CA LEU A 45 17.18 -6.39 -11.17
C LEU A 45 15.97 -5.50 -10.87
N ILE A 46 16.01 -4.23 -11.28
CA ILE A 46 14.88 -3.30 -11.16
C ILE A 46 13.68 -3.80 -11.99
N GLY A 47 13.91 -4.33 -13.18
CA GLY A 47 12.87 -4.95 -14.00
C GLY A 47 12.21 -6.14 -13.31
N LEU A 48 12.98 -7.01 -12.66
CA LEU A 48 12.47 -8.13 -11.87
C LEU A 48 11.67 -7.65 -10.65
N ALA A 49 12.12 -6.60 -9.95
CA ALA A 49 11.39 -6.00 -8.84
C ALA A 49 10.03 -5.43 -9.30
N GLN A 50 9.98 -4.77 -10.45
CA GLN A 50 8.72 -4.29 -11.04
C GLN A 50 7.76 -5.43 -11.37
N LEU A 51 8.26 -6.51 -11.97
CA LEU A 51 7.44 -7.70 -12.27
C LEU A 51 6.95 -8.39 -10.99
N SER A 52 7.78 -8.45 -9.94
CA SER A 52 7.39 -8.96 -8.62
C SER A 52 6.29 -8.11 -7.97
N LEU A 53 6.34 -6.78 -8.11
CA LEU A 53 5.25 -5.88 -7.69
C LEU A 53 3.95 -6.24 -8.40
N PHE A 54 3.97 -6.37 -9.72
CA PHE A 54 2.77 -6.73 -10.49
C PHE A 54 2.24 -8.12 -10.10
N ALA A 55 3.14 -9.10 -9.87
CA ALA A 55 2.76 -10.43 -9.40
C ALA A 55 2.12 -10.38 -8.00
N THR A 56 2.64 -9.54 -7.09
CA THR A 56 2.09 -9.33 -5.75
C THR A 56 0.69 -8.73 -5.81
N LEU A 57 0.50 -7.68 -6.60
CA LEU A 57 -0.81 -7.06 -6.79
C LEU A 57 -1.78 -7.99 -7.55
N ALA A 58 -1.31 -8.76 -8.51
CA ALA A 58 -2.11 -9.76 -9.22
C ALA A 58 -2.62 -10.84 -8.26
N HIS A 59 -1.76 -11.33 -7.37
CA HIS A 59 -2.13 -12.27 -6.32
C HIS A 59 -3.17 -11.65 -5.37
N LYS A 60 -2.94 -10.43 -4.89
CA LYS A 60 -3.88 -9.71 -4.00
C LYS A 60 -5.27 -9.54 -4.61
N HIS A 61 -5.33 -9.19 -5.88
CA HIS A 61 -6.58 -8.88 -6.58
C HIS A 61 -7.17 -10.05 -7.35
N HIS A 62 -6.59 -11.25 -7.23
CA HIS A 62 -6.99 -12.45 -8.00
C HIS A 62 -7.09 -12.14 -9.50
N SER A 63 -6.06 -11.52 -10.04
CA SER A 63 -5.97 -11.04 -11.42
C SER A 63 -4.70 -11.54 -12.11
N THR A 64 -4.48 -11.15 -13.34
CA THR A 64 -3.25 -11.46 -14.08
C THR A 64 -2.26 -10.30 -14.04
N ILE A 65 -0.96 -10.63 -14.13
CA ILE A 65 0.12 -9.63 -14.17
C ILE A 65 -0.12 -8.60 -15.29
N GLY A 66 -0.55 -9.05 -16.48
CA GLY A 66 -0.82 -8.16 -17.60
C GLY A 66 -1.96 -7.18 -17.34
N LYS A 67 -3.05 -7.62 -16.72
CA LYS A 67 -4.18 -6.74 -16.35
C LYS A 67 -3.76 -5.69 -15.30
N ILE A 68 -2.96 -6.09 -14.32
CA ILE A 68 -2.42 -5.14 -13.32
C ILE A 68 -1.49 -4.13 -13.98
N ALA A 69 -0.54 -4.58 -14.81
CA ALA A 69 0.37 -3.70 -15.52
C ALA A 69 -0.38 -2.70 -16.42
N SER A 70 -1.40 -3.16 -17.15
CA SER A 70 -2.24 -2.28 -17.98
C SER A 70 -2.97 -1.24 -17.16
N LYS A 71 -3.56 -1.62 -16.01
CA LYS A 71 -4.27 -0.72 -15.10
C LYS A 71 -3.36 0.35 -14.49
N MET A 72 -2.11 -0.01 -14.19
CA MET A 72 -1.13 0.89 -13.58
C MET A 72 -0.38 1.75 -14.60
N ARG A 73 -0.53 1.49 -15.89
CA ARG A 73 0.21 2.19 -16.94
C ARG A 73 -0.21 3.65 -17.03
N LEU A 74 0.77 4.54 -17.03
CA LEU A 74 0.56 5.96 -17.24
C LEU A 74 0.46 6.31 -18.72
N PRO A 75 -0.29 7.37 -19.08
CA PRO A 75 -0.30 7.89 -20.45
C PRO A 75 1.11 8.19 -20.97
N ASN A 76 1.27 8.17 -22.29
CA ASN A 76 2.52 8.54 -22.96
C ASN A 76 3.76 7.76 -22.49
N GLN A 77 3.60 6.50 -22.10
CA GLN A 77 4.69 5.63 -21.63
C GLN A 77 5.51 6.20 -20.47
N GLN A 78 4.91 7.06 -19.66
CA GLN A 78 5.57 7.69 -18.51
C GLN A 78 5.84 6.72 -17.34
N GLY A 79 5.53 5.44 -17.52
CA GLY A 79 5.76 4.39 -16.53
C GLY A 79 4.46 3.87 -15.92
N TYR A 80 4.53 3.53 -14.64
CA TYR A 80 3.42 2.96 -13.89
C TYR A 80 3.16 3.78 -12.61
N GLY A 81 1.94 3.74 -12.12
CA GLY A 81 1.59 4.41 -10.87
C GLY A 81 0.23 3.98 -10.33
N ILE A 82 -0.06 4.42 -9.12
CA ILE A 82 -1.32 4.14 -8.43
C ILE A 82 -1.88 5.45 -7.87
N LEU A 83 -3.17 5.68 -8.09
CA LEU A 83 -3.92 6.72 -7.41
C LEU A 83 -4.46 6.13 -6.10
N ALA A 84 -4.17 6.75 -4.98
CA ALA A 84 -4.70 6.37 -3.67
C ALA A 84 -5.32 7.58 -2.97
N ILE A 85 -6.30 7.32 -2.12
CA ILE A 85 -6.91 8.34 -1.26
C ILE A 85 -6.20 8.29 0.09
N VAL A 86 -5.55 9.38 0.47
CA VAL A 86 -4.86 9.53 1.75
C VAL A 86 -5.46 10.73 2.48
N ASN A 87 -5.98 10.51 3.68
CA ASN A 87 -6.65 11.57 4.48
C ASN A 87 -7.76 12.30 3.68
N GLY A 88 -8.56 11.54 2.92
CA GLY A 88 -9.65 12.07 2.10
C GLY A 88 -9.21 12.80 0.81
N LYS A 89 -7.91 12.93 0.55
CA LYS A 89 -7.38 13.59 -0.64
C LYS A 89 -6.78 12.57 -1.61
N PRO A 90 -7.01 12.71 -2.91
CA PRO A 90 -6.37 11.85 -3.91
C PRO A 90 -4.87 12.16 -3.97
N LYS A 91 -4.04 11.13 -3.83
CA LYS A 91 -2.60 11.21 -3.96
C LYS A 91 -2.11 10.19 -4.97
N PHE A 92 -1.29 10.64 -5.90
CA PHE A 92 -0.73 9.81 -6.94
C PHE A 92 0.68 9.34 -6.55
N TYR A 93 0.93 8.04 -6.64
CA TYR A 93 2.22 7.41 -6.36
C TYR A 93 2.77 6.79 -7.65
N LYS A 94 3.90 7.31 -8.12
CA LYS A 94 4.59 6.81 -9.31
C LYS A 94 5.54 5.68 -8.93
N LEU A 95 5.60 4.63 -9.74
CA LEU A 95 6.59 3.57 -9.61
C LEU A 95 7.96 4.09 -10.03
N PHE A 96 8.98 3.76 -9.25
CA PHE A 96 10.37 4.10 -9.52
C PHE A 96 10.84 3.57 -10.87
N ARG A 97 11.58 4.39 -11.60
CA ARG A 97 12.24 4.00 -12.84
C ARG A 97 13.72 4.37 -12.77
N LEU A 98 14.57 3.41 -13.07
CA LEU A 98 16.03 3.61 -13.04
C LEU A 98 16.51 4.75 -13.94
N LYS A 99 15.82 5.00 -15.06
CA LYS A 99 16.16 6.10 -15.97
C LYS A 99 15.95 7.49 -15.36
N ASP A 100 15.02 7.61 -14.41
CA ASP A 100 14.68 8.87 -13.75
C ASP A 100 15.58 9.12 -12.53
N HIS A 101 16.50 8.17 -12.20
CA HIS A 101 17.43 8.32 -11.09
C HIS A 101 18.46 9.39 -11.40
N VAL A 102 18.53 10.38 -10.49
CA VAL A 102 19.53 11.46 -10.51
C VAL A 102 20.59 11.12 -9.47
N LEU A 103 21.86 11.25 -9.84
CA LEU A 103 22.96 11.04 -8.89
C LEU A 103 22.84 12.02 -7.73
N PRO A 104 22.92 11.54 -6.48
CA PRO A 104 22.93 12.42 -5.34
C PRO A 104 24.18 13.32 -5.41
N LYS A 105 24.05 14.58 -5.02
CA LYS A 105 25.20 15.46 -4.85
C LYS A 105 26.06 14.89 -3.72
N VAL A 106 27.25 14.45 -4.05
CA VAL A 106 28.21 13.94 -3.06
C VAL A 106 28.73 15.15 -2.27
N HIS A 107 28.28 15.30 -1.04
CA HIS A 107 28.92 16.24 -0.11
C HIS A 107 30.08 15.50 0.54
N SER A 108 31.30 15.87 0.16
CA SER A 108 32.52 15.38 0.79
C SER A 108 32.57 15.88 2.24
N GLY A 109 32.21 15.08 3.20
CA GLY A 109 32.35 15.48 4.59
C GLY A 109 31.56 14.67 5.62
N ASN A 110 30.59 13.87 5.22
CA ASN A 110 29.71 13.17 6.17
C ASN A 110 29.56 11.68 5.92
N ILE A 111 30.55 11.05 5.27
CA ILE A 111 30.50 9.61 5.00
C ILE A 111 30.54 8.81 6.32
N ASP A 112 31.20 9.33 7.34
CA ASP A 112 31.40 8.66 8.63
C ASP A 112 30.42 9.13 9.73
N ASN A 113 29.53 10.07 9.46
CA ASN A 113 28.47 10.39 10.39
C ASN A 113 27.39 9.31 10.32
N PRO A 114 27.18 8.53 11.39
CA PRO A 114 26.08 7.61 11.43
C PRO A 114 24.80 8.43 11.26
N SER A 115 24.12 8.22 10.14
CA SER A 115 22.76 8.73 9.91
C SER A 115 21.93 8.50 11.16
N ALA A 116 21.13 9.48 11.53
CA ALA A 116 20.24 9.41 12.68
C ALA A 116 19.66 8.00 12.82
N SER A 117 19.71 7.47 14.04
CA SER A 117 19.40 6.10 14.43
C SER A 117 18.39 5.42 13.49
N PRO A 118 18.72 4.26 12.91
CA PRO A 118 17.80 3.53 12.03
C PRO A 118 16.44 3.22 12.69
N TRP A 119 16.38 3.27 14.02
CA TRP A 119 15.19 3.10 14.82
C TRP A 119 14.15 4.24 14.66
N LEU A 120 14.56 5.44 14.21
CA LEU A 120 13.66 6.57 13.95
C LEU A 120 12.94 6.48 12.60
N THR A 121 13.35 5.58 11.72
CA THR A 121 12.73 5.38 10.40
C THR A 121 11.78 4.19 10.30
N LEU A 122 11.51 3.50 11.41
CA LEU A 122 10.43 2.52 11.49
C LEU A 122 9.08 3.23 11.44
N ASN A 123 8.74 3.76 10.28
CA ASN A 123 7.38 4.17 9.99
C ASN A 123 6.49 2.94 10.16
N HIS A 124 5.67 2.93 11.20
CA HIS A 124 4.66 1.90 11.38
C HIS A 124 3.84 1.76 10.09
N THR A 125 3.52 0.53 9.72
CA THR A 125 2.64 0.29 8.59
C THR A 125 1.31 1.02 8.80
N GLU A 126 0.63 1.38 7.72
CA GLU A 126 -0.70 2.00 7.79
C GLU A 126 -1.63 1.24 8.76
N LEU A 127 -1.58 -0.10 8.73
CA LEU A 127 -2.39 -0.93 9.63
C LEU A 127 -2.05 -0.68 11.11
N VAL A 128 -0.75 -0.60 11.45
CA VAL A 128 -0.30 -0.34 12.84
C VAL A 128 -0.68 1.07 13.26
N GLN A 129 -0.55 2.07 12.39
CA GLN A 129 -0.98 3.45 12.67
C GLN A 129 -2.48 3.51 12.95
N ARG A 130 -3.30 2.81 12.15
CA ARG A 130 -4.74 2.74 12.31
C ARG A 130 -5.14 2.03 13.61
N LEU A 131 -4.45 0.95 13.97
CA LEU A 131 -4.67 0.25 15.23
C LEU A 131 -4.28 1.12 16.45
N ASN A 132 -3.12 1.79 16.36
CA ASN A 132 -2.62 2.70 17.41
C ASN A 132 -3.49 3.97 17.58
N ALA A 133 -4.22 4.38 16.52
CA ALA A 133 -5.20 5.46 16.64
C ALA A 133 -6.35 5.09 17.59
N ASN A 134 -6.48 3.81 17.94
CA ASN A 134 -7.45 3.28 18.90
C ASN A 134 -8.88 3.78 18.65
N CYS A 135 -9.26 3.83 17.36
CA CYS A 135 -10.55 4.31 16.89
C CYS A 135 -11.18 3.29 15.95
N CYS A 136 -12.41 2.92 16.20
CA CYS A 136 -13.18 2.03 15.33
C CYS A 136 -13.48 2.73 14.01
N GLU A 137 -13.00 2.17 12.88
CA GLU A 137 -13.18 2.76 11.55
C GLU A 137 -14.65 2.75 11.08
N TYR A 138 -15.51 1.99 11.74
CA TYR A 138 -16.94 1.93 11.39
C TYR A 138 -17.81 2.87 12.23
N CYS A 139 -17.78 2.77 13.56
CA CYS A 139 -18.66 3.56 14.43
C CYS A 139 -17.99 4.79 15.06
N GLY A 140 -16.66 4.96 14.87
CA GLY A 140 -15.91 6.09 15.43
C GLY A 140 -15.63 6.01 16.93
N LYS A 141 -16.02 4.91 17.62
CA LYS A 141 -15.74 4.72 19.06
C LYS A 141 -14.22 4.78 19.28
N VAL A 142 -13.81 5.64 20.19
CA VAL A 142 -12.40 5.79 20.60
C VAL A 142 -12.18 5.04 21.91
N GLY A 143 -11.05 4.35 22.00
CA GLY A 143 -10.67 3.59 23.18
C GLY A 143 -11.29 2.20 23.25
N GLY A 144 -10.75 1.36 24.14
CA GLY A 144 -11.15 -0.02 24.31
C GLY A 144 -10.37 -1.00 23.43
N TYR A 145 -10.82 -2.24 23.41
CA TYR A 145 -10.19 -3.30 22.64
C TYR A 145 -10.58 -3.19 21.16
N MET A 146 -9.57 -3.10 20.28
CA MET A 146 -9.72 -3.02 18.83
C MET A 146 -9.27 -4.32 18.17
N GLU A 147 -10.02 -4.78 17.19
CA GLU A 147 -9.74 -5.98 16.43
C GLU A 147 -9.58 -5.67 14.94
N ILE A 148 -8.77 -6.47 14.26
CA ILE A 148 -8.54 -6.34 12.83
C ILE A 148 -9.41 -7.37 12.10
N HIS A 149 -10.42 -6.89 11.39
CA HIS A 149 -11.20 -7.71 10.49
C HIS A 149 -10.46 -7.91 9.15
N HIS A 150 -10.36 -9.15 8.70
CA HIS A 150 -9.74 -9.53 7.45
C HIS A 150 -10.76 -10.08 6.44
N ILE A 151 -10.68 -9.66 5.19
CA ILE A 151 -11.43 -10.27 4.09
C ILE A 151 -10.53 -11.22 3.28
N ARG A 152 -11.13 -12.31 2.79
CA ARG A 152 -10.42 -13.31 1.99
C ARG A 152 -9.96 -12.75 0.64
N ALA A 153 -10.86 -12.05 -0.06
CA ALA A 153 -10.58 -11.52 -1.38
C ALA A 153 -11.24 -10.16 -1.61
N MET A 154 -10.57 -9.27 -2.36
CA MET A 154 -11.13 -7.95 -2.70
C MET A 154 -12.44 -8.01 -3.49
N LYS A 155 -12.67 -9.09 -4.25
CA LYS A 155 -13.95 -9.33 -4.96
C LYS A 155 -15.14 -9.45 -4.00
N ASP A 156 -14.90 -9.84 -2.75
CA ASP A 156 -15.95 -10.04 -1.76
C ASP A 156 -16.56 -8.70 -1.28
N VAL A 157 -15.85 -7.59 -1.50
CA VAL A 157 -16.28 -6.24 -1.11
C VAL A 157 -16.56 -5.32 -2.32
N ARG A 158 -15.99 -5.60 -3.49
CA ARG A 158 -16.20 -4.79 -4.69
C ARG A 158 -17.64 -4.89 -5.19
N GLY A 159 -18.23 -3.74 -5.50
CA GLY A 159 -19.62 -3.67 -5.99
C GLY A 159 -20.67 -3.92 -4.92
N LYS A 160 -20.28 -4.12 -3.67
CA LYS A 160 -21.21 -4.23 -2.54
C LYS A 160 -21.60 -2.85 -2.02
N LYS A 161 -22.83 -2.73 -1.49
CA LYS A 161 -23.43 -1.45 -1.09
C LYS A 161 -23.27 -1.08 0.37
N SER A 162 -22.73 -1.96 1.22
CA SER A 162 -22.54 -1.62 2.63
C SER A 162 -21.34 -0.68 2.81
N LEU A 163 -21.45 0.28 3.72
CA LEU A 163 -20.45 1.32 3.96
C LEU A 163 -19.04 0.76 4.20
N TRP A 164 -18.91 -0.26 5.04
CA TRP A 164 -17.60 -0.84 5.33
C TRP A 164 -16.96 -1.52 4.10
N GLN A 165 -17.77 -2.13 3.22
CA GLN A 165 -17.29 -2.74 1.99
C GLN A 165 -16.87 -1.67 0.96
N GLU A 166 -17.62 -0.57 0.87
CA GLU A 166 -17.25 0.58 0.05
C GLU A 166 -15.93 1.18 0.51
N MET A 167 -15.74 1.37 1.82
CA MET A 167 -14.49 1.89 2.40
C MET A 167 -13.30 0.99 2.07
N MET A 168 -13.42 -0.32 2.30
CA MET A 168 -12.35 -1.27 1.99
C MET A 168 -12.05 -1.33 0.50
N SER A 169 -13.10 -1.27 -0.35
CA SER A 169 -12.97 -1.28 -1.80
C SER A 169 -12.28 -0.01 -2.32
N ALA A 170 -12.68 1.17 -1.84
CA ALA A 170 -12.11 2.45 -2.23
C ALA A 170 -10.61 2.56 -1.90
N MET A 171 -10.23 2.02 -0.74
CA MET A 171 -8.83 2.04 -0.28
C MET A 171 -8.01 0.84 -0.75
N ASN A 172 -8.62 -0.11 -1.49
CA ASN A 172 -7.98 -1.37 -1.90
C ASN A 172 -7.31 -2.13 -0.74
N ARG A 173 -7.95 -2.14 0.43
CA ARG A 173 -7.44 -2.78 1.66
C ARG A 173 -8.21 -4.06 1.97
N LYS A 174 -7.49 -5.06 2.54
CA LYS A 174 -8.11 -6.29 3.04
C LYS A 174 -8.38 -6.26 4.55
N THR A 175 -8.08 -5.14 5.21
CA THR A 175 -8.16 -5.00 6.68
C THR A 175 -9.04 -3.82 7.06
N LEU A 176 -9.78 -3.99 8.17
CA LEU A 176 -10.60 -2.95 8.79
C LEU A 176 -10.40 -3.03 10.31
N VAL A 177 -10.13 -1.91 10.98
CA VAL A 177 -9.98 -1.85 12.45
C VAL A 177 -11.35 -1.57 13.04
N LEU A 178 -11.83 -2.46 13.90
CA LEU A 178 -13.16 -2.41 14.51
C LEU A 178 -13.06 -2.56 16.03
N CYS A 179 -13.98 -1.93 16.76
CA CYS A 179 -14.19 -2.30 18.17
C CYS A 179 -14.84 -3.69 18.24
N PHE A 180 -14.69 -4.34 19.37
CA PHE A 180 -15.20 -5.69 19.63
C PHE A 180 -16.69 -5.84 19.25
N ASP A 181 -17.52 -4.88 19.59
CA ASP A 181 -18.97 -4.93 19.32
C ASP A 181 -19.26 -4.91 17.81
N CYS A 182 -18.63 -3.99 17.07
CA CYS A 182 -18.80 -3.89 15.61
C CYS A 182 -18.24 -5.13 14.90
N HIS A 183 -17.12 -5.69 15.38
CA HIS A 183 -16.53 -6.90 14.78
C HIS A 183 -17.44 -8.13 14.96
N ARG A 184 -17.99 -8.30 16.16
CA ARG A 184 -18.96 -9.35 16.46
C ARG A 184 -20.25 -9.21 15.64
N GLU A 185 -20.77 -7.97 15.53
CA GLU A 185 -21.97 -7.69 14.73
C GLU A 185 -21.73 -7.97 13.24
N LEU A 186 -20.55 -7.61 12.72
CA LEU A 186 -20.16 -7.90 11.34
C LEU A 186 -20.24 -9.42 11.01
N HIS A 187 -19.77 -10.26 11.94
CA HIS A 187 -19.81 -11.72 11.77
C HIS A 187 -21.19 -12.33 11.96
N SER A 188 -22.06 -11.72 12.76
CA SER A 188 -23.39 -12.27 13.07
C SER A 188 -24.47 -11.86 12.06
N ARG A 189 -24.53 -10.58 11.71
CA ARG A 189 -25.64 -9.99 10.93
C ARG A 189 -25.17 -9.08 9.79
N GLY A 190 -23.86 -8.85 9.65
CA GLY A 190 -23.31 -7.76 8.86
C GLY A 190 -23.47 -6.40 9.56
N LEU A 191 -22.58 -5.45 9.24
CA LEU A 191 -22.67 -4.11 9.81
C LEU A 191 -23.78 -3.32 9.11
N PRO A 192 -24.75 -2.75 9.86
CA PRO A 192 -25.81 -1.93 9.28
C PRO A 192 -25.24 -0.65 8.67
N ASP A 193 -25.83 -0.16 7.60
CA ASP A 193 -25.48 1.15 7.03
C ASP A 193 -25.99 2.26 7.97
N TRP A 194 -25.10 2.84 8.80
CA TRP A 194 -25.44 3.90 9.74
C TRP A 194 -25.98 5.17 9.02
N ARG A 195 -25.67 5.38 7.74
CA ARG A 195 -26.25 6.46 6.92
C ARG A 195 -27.78 6.33 6.82
N ALA A 196 -28.30 5.12 6.90
CA ALA A 196 -29.73 4.89 6.92
C ALA A 196 -30.40 5.34 8.23
N LYS A 197 -29.64 5.37 9.35
CA LYS A 197 -30.13 5.87 10.65
C LYS A 197 -30.16 7.40 10.71
N VAL A 198 -29.19 8.08 10.11
CA VAL A 198 -29.12 9.56 10.10
C VAL A 198 -30.25 10.17 9.25
N ARG A 199 -30.75 9.45 8.23
CA ARG A 199 -31.89 9.91 7.42
C ARG A 199 -33.27 9.77 8.08
N LYS A 200 -33.35 9.14 9.26
CA LYS A 200 -34.62 8.91 10.00
C LYS A 200 -34.85 9.89 11.14
N HIS A 201 -33.98 10.85 11.36
CA HIS A 201 -34.20 11.97 12.27
C HIS A 201 -34.31 13.24 11.43
N PRO A 202 -35.52 13.84 11.33
CA PRO A 202 -35.75 15.13 10.67
C PRO A 202 -35.09 16.28 11.45
#